data_417d438412fde92c38ebfe34364935d4
#
_entry.id   417d438412fde92c38ebfe34364935d4
#
_cell.length_a   1.000
_cell.length_b   1.000
_cell.length_c   1.000
_cell.angle_alpha   90.00
_cell.angle_beta   90.00
_cell.angle_gamma   90.00
#
_symmetry.space_group_name_H-M   'P 1'
#
loop_
_entity.id
_entity.type
_entity.pdbx_description
1 polymer ?
#
loop_
_entity_poly.entity_id
_entity_poly.type
_entity_poly.pdbx_seq_one_letter_code
_entity_poly.pdbx_strand_id
1 'polypeptide(L)'
;MRQPLPFVIVVAALSWASLGTAALSQDMVLGAGSTFAYPVLAKWAETYEAGTGVKIDYQAVGSGVGIRQIKSRTVDFGASDGPLRPGELAVAGLMQFPIVFGGVAPVVNLEGIGPGQLRLTGSVLADIYLGRITKWNAEAISELNPGLPLPNQAIIPIHRADASGTTFVLADYLARVSAKWRDEIGVNTAVEFPTGIGGKGNEGVAGFTSRTKGAIGYVEHAYAIRSKLASVSLQNRDGEFVTPSRQAFQSAVANANWAAAPAFYALLAHQSGKQTWPITGATFALIYKQQQRRLTAIEMLKFFDWSYRAGAKLADELQYVPMPKDVVQMIESAWAEVTDARGQPAWMEPTTAKH
;
A
#
# COMPACT_ATOMS: atom_id res chain seq x y z
N MET A 1 -26.33 -55.56 -77.00
CA MET A 1 -26.49 -54.17 -76.46
C MET A 1 -26.84 -54.31 -75.00
N ARG A 2 -25.89 -54.03 -74.13
CA ARG A 2 -26.05 -54.03 -72.64
C ARG A 2 -25.91 -52.57 -72.16
N GLN A 3 -26.97 -52.06 -71.55
CA GLN A 3 -26.95 -50.73 -70.90
C GLN A 3 -26.27 -50.84 -69.57
N PRO A 4 -25.46 -49.79 -69.13
CA PRO A 4 -24.91 -49.75 -67.83
C PRO A 4 -25.88 -49.10 -66.85
N LEU A 5 -25.94 -49.65 -65.62
CA LEU A 5 -26.69 -49.12 -64.48
C LEU A 5 -25.93 -47.89 -63.88
N PRO A 6 -26.65 -46.88 -63.40
CA PRO A 6 -25.97 -45.73 -62.69
C PRO A 6 -25.65 -46.12 -61.28
N PHE A 7 -24.40 -45.80 -60.90
CA PHE A 7 -23.87 -45.86 -59.52
C PHE A 7 -24.35 -44.63 -58.74
N VAL A 8 -25.17 -44.84 -57.73
CA VAL A 8 -25.58 -43.76 -56.80
C VAL A 8 -24.56 -43.69 -55.66
N ILE A 9 -23.78 -42.64 -55.63
CA ILE A 9 -22.86 -42.34 -54.49
C ILE A 9 -23.66 -41.59 -53.43
N VAL A 10 -23.94 -42.26 -52.31
CA VAL A 10 -24.48 -41.59 -51.08
C VAL A 10 -23.33 -40.97 -50.33
N VAL A 11 -23.23 -39.63 -50.37
CA VAL A 11 -22.33 -38.87 -49.58
C VAL A 11 -22.98 -38.65 -48.20
N ALA A 12 -22.53 -39.39 -47.19
CA ALA A 12 -22.91 -39.15 -45.81
C ALA A 12 -22.15 -37.93 -45.27
N ALA A 13 -22.83 -36.79 -45.16
CA ALA A 13 -22.29 -35.60 -44.50
C ALA A 13 -22.28 -35.81 -42.98
N LEU A 14 -21.10 -36.11 -42.41
CA LEU A 14 -20.88 -36.06 -40.97
C LEU A 14 -20.82 -34.59 -40.54
N SER A 15 -21.91 -34.08 -39.99
CA SER A 15 -21.94 -32.78 -39.29
C SER A 15 -21.20 -32.91 -37.95
N TRP A 16 -19.95 -32.46 -37.88
CA TRP A 16 -19.28 -32.24 -36.62
C TRP A 16 -19.89 -31.00 -35.96
N ALA A 17 -20.79 -31.23 -35.00
CA ALA A 17 -21.18 -30.20 -34.06
C ALA A 17 -19.96 -29.88 -33.19
N SER A 18 -19.22 -28.84 -33.55
CA SER A 18 -18.24 -28.23 -32.70
C SER A 18 -18.99 -27.60 -31.52
N LEU A 19 -19.06 -28.33 -30.40
CA LEU A 19 -19.33 -27.75 -29.09
C LEU A 19 -18.19 -26.76 -28.80
N GLY A 20 -18.39 -25.52 -29.22
CA GLY A 20 -17.60 -24.41 -28.76
C GLY A 20 -17.77 -24.32 -27.24
N THR A 21 -16.79 -24.83 -26.50
CA THR A 21 -16.64 -24.44 -25.10
C THR A 21 -16.46 -22.92 -25.13
N ALA A 22 -17.54 -22.19 -24.79
CA ALA A 22 -17.41 -20.79 -24.43
C ALA A 22 -16.39 -20.77 -23.30
N ALA A 23 -15.16 -20.39 -23.61
CA ALA A 23 -14.20 -20.01 -22.59
C ALA A 23 -14.89 -18.90 -21.80
N LEU A 24 -15.37 -19.21 -20.60
CA LEU A 24 -15.80 -18.21 -19.65
C LEU A 24 -14.59 -17.28 -19.51
N SER A 25 -14.72 -16.08 -20.05
CA SER A 25 -13.76 -15.02 -19.82
C SER A 25 -13.63 -14.92 -18.31
N GLN A 26 -12.53 -15.44 -17.79
CA GLN A 26 -12.25 -15.45 -16.36
C GLN A 26 -12.23 -13.97 -15.94
N ASP A 27 -13.19 -13.57 -15.12
CA ASP A 27 -13.33 -12.17 -14.71
C ASP A 27 -12.07 -11.75 -13.96
N MET A 28 -11.24 -10.97 -14.65
CA MET A 28 -10.03 -10.38 -14.07
C MET A 28 -10.42 -9.17 -13.23
N VAL A 29 -9.91 -9.11 -12.01
CA VAL A 29 -10.06 -7.96 -11.11
C VAL A 29 -8.90 -7.00 -11.35
N LEU A 30 -9.23 -5.75 -11.70
CA LEU A 30 -8.26 -4.70 -11.97
C LEU A 30 -8.09 -3.80 -10.74
N GLY A 31 -6.86 -3.65 -10.28
CA GLY A 31 -6.52 -2.74 -9.19
C GLY A 31 -5.36 -1.82 -9.56
N ALA A 32 -5.32 -0.63 -8.97
CA ALA A 32 -4.19 0.27 -9.16
C ALA A 32 -3.98 1.23 -7.99
N GLY A 33 -2.75 1.68 -7.79
CA GLY A 33 -2.46 2.73 -6.82
C GLY A 33 -1.17 2.53 -6.05
N SER A 34 -1.29 2.44 -4.75
CA SER A 34 -0.18 2.45 -3.79
C SER A 34 0.98 1.55 -4.19
N THR A 35 2.19 2.10 -4.19
CA THR A 35 3.43 1.32 -4.26
C THR A 35 3.86 0.82 -2.88
N PHE A 36 3.32 1.38 -1.79
CA PHE A 36 3.58 0.95 -0.42
C PHE A 36 3.14 -0.51 -0.23
N ALA A 37 1.91 -0.87 -0.60
CA ALA A 37 1.38 -2.22 -0.46
C ALA A 37 1.72 -3.15 -1.65
N TYR A 38 2.44 -2.68 -2.67
CA TYR A 38 2.69 -3.49 -3.87
C TYR A 38 3.37 -4.83 -3.58
N PRO A 39 4.43 -4.92 -2.74
CA PRO A 39 5.06 -6.21 -2.46
C PRO A 39 4.08 -7.28 -1.94
N VAL A 40 3.20 -6.92 -1.03
CA VAL A 40 2.21 -7.85 -0.48
C VAL A 40 1.04 -8.10 -1.42
N LEU A 41 0.55 -7.08 -2.12
CA LEU A 41 -0.53 -7.23 -3.11
C LEU A 41 -0.11 -8.13 -4.27
N ALA A 42 1.12 -8.00 -4.77
CA ALA A 42 1.67 -8.87 -5.81
C ALA A 42 1.76 -10.32 -5.32
N LYS A 43 2.23 -10.54 -4.09
CA LYS A 43 2.32 -11.89 -3.52
C LYS A 43 0.95 -12.50 -3.27
N TRP A 44 -0.01 -11.71 -2.78
CA TRP A 44 -1.39 -12.13 -2.62
C TRP A 44 -2.04 -12.49 -3.96
N ALA A 45 -1.88 -11.63 -4.99
CA ALA A 45 -2.43 -11.87 -6.32
C ALA A 45 -1.93 -13.18 -6.94
N GLU A 46 -0.59 -13.39 -6.92
CA GLU A 46 0.06 -14.62 -7.38
C GLU A 46 -0.49 -15.86 -6.66
N THR A 47 -0.57 -15.81 -5.32
CA THR A 47 -0.98 -16.97 -4.51
C THR A 47 -2.49 -17.24 -4.64
N TYR A 48 -3.30 -16.19 -4.73
CA TYR A 48 -4.75 -16.31 -4.92
C TYR A 48 -5.10 -16.87 -6.29
N GLU A 49 -4.43 -16.39 -7.35
CA GLU A 49 -4.60 -16.92 -8.70
C GLU A 49 -4.22 -18.40 -8.78
N ALA A 50 -3.10 -18.80 -8.16
CA ALA A 50 -2.67 -20.19 -8.13
C ALA A 50 -3.69 -21.12 -7.41
N GLY A 51 -4.39 -20.61 -6.38
CA GLY A 51 -5.35 -21.38 -5.60
C GLY A 51 -6.78 -21.38 -6.15
N THR A 52 -7.19 -20.31 -6.85
CA THR A 52 -8.58 -20.09 -7.28
C THR A 52 -8.76 -20.00 -8.79
N GLY A 53 -7.68 -19.74 -9.51
CA GLY A 53 -7.70 -19.42 -10.94
C GLY A 53 -8.15 -17.98 -11.24
N VAL A 54 -8.57 -17.18 -10.26
CA VAL A 54 -9.01 -15.79 -10.45
C VAL A 54 -7.80 -14.87 -10.50
N LYS A 55 -7.67 -14.12 -11.58
CA LYS A 55 -6.55 -13.19 -11.79
C LYS A 55 -6.84 -11.83 -11.15
N ILE A 56 -5.90 -11.36 -10.35
CA ILE A 56 -5.87 -9.99 -9.82
C ILE A 56 -4.73 -9.26 -10.51
N ASP A 57 -5.04 -8.28 -11.35
CA ASP A 57 -4.04 -7.44 -12.03
C ASP A 57 -3.90 -6.11 -11.29
N TYR A 58 -2.80 -5.94 -10.57
CA TYR A 58 -2.54 -4.75 -9.77
C TYR A 58 -1.39 -3.92 -10.31
N GLN A 59 -1.66 -2.64 -10.59
CA GLN A 59 -0.69 -1.68 -11.10
C GLN A 59 -0.20 -0.72 -10.03
N ALA A 60 1.08 -0.81 -9.66
CA ALA A 60 1.74 0.03 -8.66
C ALA A 60 2.14 1.40 -9.26
N VAL A 61 1.19 2.30 -9.38
CA VAL A 61 1.35 3.60 -10.08
C VAL A 61 1.32 4.82 -9.16
N GLY A 62 1.23 4.59 -7.84
CA GLY A 62 1.11 5.62 -6.81
C GLY A 62 -0.35 5.91 -6.42
N SER A 63 -0.55 6.28 -5.14
CA SER A 63 -1.88 6.46 -4.54
C SER A 63 -2.74 7.49 -5.28
N GLY A 64 -2.16 8.61 -5.69
CA GLY A 64 -2.90 9.63 -6.43
C GLY A 64 -3.40 9.18 -7.80
N VAL A 65 -2.66 8.30 -8.49
CA VAL A 65 -3.13 7.68 -9.75
C VAL A 65 -4.24 6.67 -9.45
N GLY A 66 -4.07 5.82 -8.44
CA GLY A 66 -5.10 4.87 -8.01
C GLY A 66 -6.43 5.53 -7.67
N ILE A 67 -6.39 6.63 -6.91
CA ILE A 67 -7.58 7.43 -6.59
C ILE A 67 -8.24 7.99 -7.87
N ARG A 68 -7.46 8.49 -8.82
CA ARG A 68 -8.02 8.98 -10.09
C ARG A 68 -8.64 7.86 -10.92
N GLN A 69 -7.96 6.72 -11.02
CA GLN A 69 -8.44 5.58 -11.81
C GLN A 69 -9.74 4.99 -11.25
N ILE A 70 -9.84 4.82 -9.92
CA ILE A 70 -11.12 4.36 -9.34
C ILE A 70 -12.23 5.39 -9.56
N LYS A 71 -11.98 6.68 -9.35
CA LYS A 71 -12.97 7.73 -9.61
C LYS A 71 -13.42 7.79 -11.09
N SER A 72 -12.55 7.40 -12.03
CA SER A 72 -12.84 7.29 -13.47
C SER A 72 -13.39 5.93 -13.89
N ARG A 73 -13.60 4.99 -12.96
CA ARG A 73 -14.09 3.62 -13.20
C ARG A 73 -13.23 2.82 -14.20
N THR A 74 -11.92 3.09 -14.26
CA THR A 74 -10.98 2.35 -15.12
C THR A 74 -10.37 1.14 -14.42
N VAL A 75 -10.60 1.00 -13.12
CA VAL A 75 -10.21 -0.15 -12.29
C VAL A 75 -11.37 -0.53 -11.37
N ASP A 76 -11.35 -1.77 -10.85
CA ASP A 76 -12.36 -2.27 -9.91
C ASP A 76 -12.07 -1.80 -8.48
N PHE A 77 -10.78 -1.67 -8.13
CA PHE A 77 -10.38 -1.03 -6.87
C PHE A 77 -9.18 -0.09 -7.04
N GLY A 78 -9.19 1.00 -6.29
CA GLY A 78 -8.02 1.84 -6.09
C GLY A 78 -7.32 1.47 -4.79
N ALA A 79 -6.00 1.74 -4.67
CA ALA A 79 -5.29 1.60 -3.40
C ALA A 79 -4.55 2.88 -3.04
N SER A 80 -4.70 3.33 -1.78
CA SER A 80 -4.08 4.57 -1.29
C SER A 80 -3.65 4.45 0.17
N ASP A 81 -2.46 4.98 0.49
CA ASP A 81 -1.98 5.06 1.87
C ASP A 81 -2.42 6.36 2.57
N GLY A 82 -2.98 7.32 1.81
CA GLY A 82 -3.73 8.45 2.34
C GLY A 82 -5.22 8.15 2.23
N PRO A 83 -5.95 7.96 3.35
CA PRO A 83 -7.39 7.73 3.31
C PRO A 83 -8.14 8.95 2.78
N LEU A 84 -9.22 8.73 2.04
CA LEU A 84 -10.14 9.79 1.65
C LEU A 84 -11.04 10.14 2.83
N ARG A 85 -11.40 11.42 2.96
CA ARG A 85 -12.33 11.86 3.99
C ARG A 85 -13.75 11.34 3.70
N PRO A 86 -14.57 11.11 4.72
CA PRO A 86 -15.93 10.59 4.54
C PRO A 86 -16.76 11.37 3.51
N GLY A 87 -16.65 12.72 3.50
CA GLY A 87 -17.34 13.56 2.51
C GLY A 87 -16.86 13.34 1.07
N GLU A 88 -15.54 13.11 0.86
CA GLU A 88 -14.99 12.81 -0.46
C GLU A 88 -15.45 11.44 -0.98
N LEU A 89 -15.53 10.45 -0.10
CA LEU A 89 -16.06 9.12 -0.42
C LEU A 89 -17.55 9.21 -0.81
N ALA A 90 -18.36 9.93 -0.03
CA ALA A 90 -19.78 10.09 -0.28
C ALA A 90 -20.05 10.75 -1.65
N VAL A 91 -19.35 11.85 -1.96
CA VAL A 91 -19.46 12.54 -3.27
C VAL A 91 -19.07 11.63 -4.43
N ALA A 92 -18.05 10.78 -4.25
CA ALA A 92 -17.60 9.86 -5.30
C ALA A 92 -18.40 8.54 -5.37
N GLY A 93 -19.31 8.27 -4.43
CA GLY A 93 -20.03 6.99 -4.31
C GLY A 93 -19.13 5.83 -3.95
N LEU A 94 -18.00 6.13 -3.27
CA LEU A 94 -16.99 5.17 -2.88
C LEU A 94 -17.15 4.79 -1.40
N MET A 95 -16.59 3.63 -1.07
CA MET A 95 -16.19 3.27 0.28
C MET A 95 -14.71 2.95 0.30
N GLN A 96 -14.11 2.97 1.48
CA GLN A 96 -12.75 2.52 1.71
C GLN A 96 -12.68 1.60 2.91
N PHE A 97 -11.67 0.75 2.93
CA PHE A 97 -11.33 -0.08 4.07
C PHE A 97 -9.82 -0.39 4.05
N PRO A 98 -9.17 -0.53 5.22
CA PRO A 98 -7.75 -0.85 5.28
C PRO A 98 -7.51 -2.29 4.82
N ILE A 99 -6.40 -2.53 4.09
CA ILE A 99 -6.03 -3.86 3.61
C ILE A 99 -4.78 -4.42 4.29
N VAL A 100 -3.85 -3.55 4.68
CA VAL A 100 -2.60 -3.92 5.34
C VAL A 100 -1.99 -2.70 6.02
N PHE A 101 -1.18 -2.94 7.05
CA PHE A 101 -0.38 -1.89 7.70
C PHE A 101 1.11 -2.12 7.49
N GLY A 102 1.87 -1.04 7.53
CA GLY A 102 3.32 -1.07 7.43
C GLY A 102 3.94 0.22 7.94
N GLY A 103 5.25 0.38 7.79
CA GLY A 103 5.96 1.56 8.23
C GLY A 103 6.73 2.24 7.11
N VAL A 104 6.70 3.56 7.09
CA VAL A 104 7.63 4.36 6.29
C VAL A 104 8.95 4.45 7.05
N ALA A 105 10.02 3.92 6.45
CA ALA A 105 11.35 3.92 7.00
C ALA A 105 12.21 4.99 6.31
N PRO A 106 12.72 6.00 7.00
CA PRO A 106 13.83 6.79 6.51
C PRO A 106 15.06 5.88 6.36
N VAL A 107 15.73 5.97 5.22
CA VAL A 107 16.87 5.13 4.84
C VAL A 107 18.02 5.98 4.34
N VAL A 108 19.25 5.57 4.63
CA VAL A 108 20.44 6.34 4.29
C VAL A 108 21.45 5.53 3.51
N ASN A 109 22.29 6.24 2.76
CA ASN A 109 23.48 5.69 2.09
C ASN A 109 24.73 6.41 2.62
N LEU A 110 25.17 5.97 3.79
CA LEU A 110 26.37 6.46 4.48
C LEU A 110 27.34 5.31 4.69
N GLU A 111 28.59 5.52 4.32
CA GLU A 111 29.62 4.53 4.50
C GLU A 111 29.87 4.26 5.99
N GLY A 112 29.92 2.98 6.35
CA GLY A 112 30.13 2.55 7.75
C GLY A 112 28.89 2.63 8.64
N ILE A 113 27.74 3.05 8.14
CA ILE A 113 26.50 3.16 8.92
C ILE A 113 25.55 2.01 8.52
N GLY A 114 25.31 1.12 9.47
CA GLY A 114 24.35 0.00 9.32
C GLY A 114 22.92 0.35 9.75
N PRO A 115 21.97 -0.57 9.52
CA PRO A 115 20.58 -0.39 9.92
C PRO A 115 20.43 -0.11 11.42
N GLY A 116 19.65 0.90 11.76
CA GLY A 116 19.34 1.28 13.14
C GLY A 116 20.44 2.02 13.91
N GLN A 117 21.61 2.20 13.33
CA GLN A 117 22.73 2.86 14.02
C GLN A 117 22.56 4.39 14.08
N LEU A 118 22.08 5.00 12.98
CA LEU A 118 21.82 6.44 12.94
C LEU A 118 20.51 6.76 13.66
N ARG A 119 20.56 7.69 14.60
CA ARG A 119 19.42 8.18 15.37
C ARG A 119 19.03 9.56 14.90
N LEU A 120 17.75 9.78 14.63
CA LEU A 120 17.18 11.10 14.32
C LEU A 120 15.92 11.33 15.17
N THR A 121 15.67 12.60 15.49
CA THR A 121 14.34 13.02 15.96
C THR A 121 13.46 13.39 14.77
N GLY A 122 12.14 13.47 14.98
CA GLY A 122 11.23 13.91 13.92
C GLY A 122 11.48 15.35 13.46
N SER A 123 11.88 16.23 14.38
CA SER A 123 12.23 17.62 14.04
C SER A 123 13.49 17.71 13.18
N VAL A 124 14.52 16.93 13.49
CA VAL A 124 15.76 16.85 12.69
C VAL A 124 15.45 16.29 11.30
N LEU A 125 14.63 15.24 11.20
CA LEU A 125 14.20 14.69 9.93
C LEU A 125 13.43 15.72 9.09
N ALA A 126 12.54 16.50 9.72
CA ALA A 126 11.82 17.58 9.04
C ALA A 126 12.79 18.66 8.54
N ASP A 127 13.74 19.11 9.37
CA ASP A 127 14.72 20.14 9.00
C ASP A 127 15.68 19.67 7.89
N ILE A 128 15.96 18.37 7.77
CA ILE A 128 16.68 17.79 6.62
C ILE A 128 15.86 17.94 5.33
N TYR A 129 14.60 17.53 5.33
CA TYR A 129 13.75 17.65 4.13
C TYR A 129 13.35 19.09 3.80
N LEU A 130 13.38 20.00 4.78
CA LEU A 130 13.24 21.45 4.57
C LEU A 130 14.55 22.11 4.05
N GLY A 131 15.65 21.34 3.92
CA GLY A 131 16.94 21.87 3.48
C GLY A 131 17.63 22.78 4.51
N ARG A 132 17.25 22.72 5.77
CA ARG A 132 17.82 23.51 6.88
C ARG A 132 19.03 22.83 7.51
N ILE A 133 19.05 21.50 7.55
CA ILE A 133 20.21 20.68 7.90
C ILE A 133 20.73 20.05 6.63
N THR A 134 21.93 20.45 6.21
CA THR A 134 22.50 20.11 4.90
C THR A 134 23.74 19.22 4.96
N LYS A 135 24.25 18.93 6.16
CA LYS A 135 25.45 18.10 6.37
C LYS A 135 25.22 17.04 7.44
N TRP A 136 25.78 15.86 7.24
CA TRP A 136 25.65 14.75 8.17
C TRP A 136 26.31 14.98 9.52
N ASN A 137 27.42 15.75 9.59
CA ASN A 137 28.10 16.13 10.83
C ASN A 137 27.54 17.42 11.46
N ALA A 138 26.34 17.87 11.08
CA ALA A 138 25.69 18.99 11.76
C ALA A 138 25.47 18.66 13.24
N GLU A 139 25.62 19.66 14.10
CA GLU A 139 25.54 19.55 15.59
C GLU A 139 24.25 18.82 16.02
N ALA A 140 23.11 19.21 15.47
CA ALA A 140 21.80 18.59 15.75
C ALA A 140 21.73 17.09 15.44
N ILE A 141 22.57 16.58 14.54
CA ILE A 141 22.66 15.14 14.27
C ILE A 141 23.73 14.51 15.17
N SER A 142 24.89 15.14 15.33
CA SER A 142 26.01 14.61 16.09
C SER A 142 25.67 14.43 17.58
N GLU A 143 24.92 15.35 18.19
CA GLU A 143 24.44 15.25 19.57
C GLU A 143 23.54 14.03 19.82
N LEU A 144 22.74 13.61 18.81
CA LEU A 144 21.91 12.42 18.89
C LEU A 144 22.69 11.12 18.71
N ASN A 145 23.93 11.22 18.21
CA ASN A 145 24.76 10.09 17.79
C ASN A 145 26.18 10.13 18.37
N PRO A 146 26.33 10.21 19.72
CA PRO A 146 27.65 10.27 20.33
C PRO A 146 28.47 9.02 19.98
N GLY A 147 29.68 9.21 19.47
CA GLY A 147 30.60 8.14 19.09
C GLY A 147 30.35 7.56 17.70
N LEU A 148 29.34 7.97 16.97
CA LEU A 148 29.13 7.58 15.58
C LEU A 148 29.95 8.51 14.67
N PRO A 149 30.86 7.97 13.78
CA PRO A 149 31.70 8.80 12.93
C PRO A 149 30.89 9.38 11.76
N LEU A 150 30.22 10.51 11.98
CA LEU A 150 29.44 11.17 10.95
C LEU A 150 30.35 11.98 10.01
N PRO A 151 30.29 11.78 8.68
CA PRO A 151 31.17 12.43 7.72
C PRO A 151 30.78 13.92 7.52
N ASN A 152 31.77 14.77 7.27
CA ASN A 152 31.54 16.12 6.75
C ASN A 152 31.11 16.04 5.27
N GLN A 153 29.90 15.51 5.04
CA GLN A 153 29.33 15.25 3.73
C GLN A 153 27.94 15.90 3.61
N ALA A 154 27.62 16.40 2.40
CA ALA A 154 26.30 16.94 2.12
C ALA A 154 25.22 15.84 2.24
N ILE A 155 24.08 16.22 2.81
CA ILE A 155 22.85 15.40 2.80
C ILE A 155 22.14 15.62 1.49
N ILE A 156 21.79 14.53 0.80
CA ILE A 156 21.01 14.56 -0.44
C ILE A 156 19.64 13.93 -0.16
N PRO A 157 18.60 14.73 0.08
CA PRO A 157 17.24 14.19 0.27
C PRO A 157 16.73 13.55 -1.02
N ILE A 158 16.17 12.35 -0.90
CA ILE A 158 15.47 11.66 -2.00
C ILE A 158 14.00 11.59 -1.60
N HIS A 159 13.13 12.12 -2.46
CA HIS A 159 11.70 12.19 -2.23
C HIS A 159 10.90 11.60 -3.38
N ARG A 160 9.58 11.50 -3.23
CA ARG A 160 8.70 11.03 -4.29
C ARG A 160 8.44 12.11 -5.33
N ALA A 161 8.51 11.72 -6.61
CA ALA A 161 8.18 12.58 -7.75
C ALA A 161 6.73 12.40 -8.22
N ASP A 162 6.01 11.42 -7.68
CA ASP A 162 4.62 11.09 -8.00
C ASP A 162 3.69 11.38 -6.81
N ALA A 163 2.38 11.44 -7.05
CA ALA A 163 1.39 11.58 -5.98
C ALA A 163 1.33 10.29 -5.15
N SER A 164 1.93 10.33 -3.97
CA SER A 164 2.33 9.18 -3.15
C SER A 164 1.64 9.14 -1.80
N GLY A 165 1.02 8.00 -1.47
CA GLY A 165 0.53 7.76 -0.13
C GLY A 165 1.67 7.62 0.89
N THR A 166 2.83 7.05 0.50
CA THR A 166 4.03 7.02 1.36
C THR A 166 4.47 8.43 1.75
N THR A 167 4.42 9.37 0.81
CA THR A 167 4.65 10.81 1.10
C THR A 167 3.59 11.36 2.04
N PHE A 168 2.30 11.00 1.84
CA PHE A 168 1.23 11.43 2.74
C PHE A 168 1.48 10.99 4.19
N VAL A 169 1.85 9.70 4.40
CA VAL A 169 2.14 9.16 5.75
C VAL A 169 3.34 9.86 6.39
N LEU A 170 4.41 10.09 5.62
CA LEU A 170 5.57 10.87 6.10
C LEU A 170 5.17 12.30 6.42
N ALA A 171 4.44 12.99 5.55
CA ALA A 171 4.05 14.38 5.72
C ALA A 171 3.11 14.57 6.92
N ASP A 172 2.19 13.63 7.17
CA ASP A 172 1.34 13.62 8.36
C ASP A 172 2.20 13.53 9.65
N TYR A 173 3.18 12.64 9.65
CA TYR A 173 4.12 12.56 10.78
C TYR A 173 4.92 13.85 10.96
N LEU A 174 5.54 14.36 9.90
CA LEU A 174 6.38 15.56 9.98
C LEU A 174 5.58 16.80 10.41
N ALA A 175 4.32 16.91 9.98
CA ALA A 175 3.43 18.01 10.40
C ALA A 175 3.06 17.93 11.90
N ARG A 176 3.07 16.74 12.49
CA ARG A 176 2.81 16.54 13.93
C ARG A 176 4.01 16.92 14.81
N VAL A 177 5.23 16.74 14.29
CA VAL A 177 6.48 16.92 15.05
C VAL A 177 7.24 18.19 14.69
N SER A 178 6.84 18.92 13.63
CA SER A 178 7.45 20.15 13.17
C SER A 178 6.39 21.18 12.77
N ALA A 179 6.28 22.27 13.53
CA ALA A 179 5.41 23.38 13.16
C ALA A 179 5.80 23.97 11.81
N LYS A 180 7.12 24.09 11.54
CA LYS A 180 7.65 24.60 10.28
C LYS A 180 7.19 23.75 9.08
N TRP A 181 7.30 22.42 9.19
CA TRP A 181 6.80 21.52 8.14
C TRP A 181 5.29 21.71 7.91
N ARG A 182 4.51 21.74 9.00
CA ARG A 182 3.05 21.91 8.92
C ARG A 182 2.66 23.21 8.22
N ASP A 183 3.36 24.30 8.53
CA ASP A 183 3.01 25.64 8.07
C ASP A 183 3.56 25.93 6.67
N GLU A 184 4.71 25.37 6.27
CA GLU A 184 5.38 25.61 4.99
C GLU A 184 5.03 24.58 3.92
N ILE A 185 4.85 23.30 4.29
CA ILE A 185 4.67 22.18 3.36
C ILE A 185 3.28 21.55 3.51
N GLY A 186 2.85 21.29 4.76
CA GLY A 186 1.57 20.65 5.06
C GLY A 186 1.55 19.14 4.80
N VAL A 187 0.33 18.61 4.59
CA VAL A 187 0.05 17.17 4.43
C VAL A 187 -0.73 16.92 3.15
N ASN A 188 -0.10 16.22 2.20
CA ASN A 188 -0.75 15.81 0.95
C ASN A 188 -0.01 14.59 0.36
N THR A 189 -0.61 13.94 -0.64
CA THR A 189 0.05 12.91 -1.46
C THR A 189 1.09 13.50 -2.43
N ALA A 190 0.97 14.77 -2.78
CA ALA A 190 1.95 15.53 -3.54
C ALA A 190 2.25 16.82 -2.76
N VAL A 191 3.49 16.95 -2.29
CA VAL A 191 4.01 18.13 -1.60
C VAL A 191 5.22 18.66 -2.35
N GLU A 192 5.47 19.98 -2.25
CA GLU A 192 6.64 20.61 -2.85
C GLU A 192 7.82 20.54 -1.88
N PHE A 193 8.74 19.62 -2.15
CA PHE A 193 9.99 19.55 -1.39
C PHE A 193 10.93 20.66 -1.84
N PRO A 194 11.46 21.50 -0.92
CA PRO A 194 12.35 22.62 -1.29
C PRO A 194 13.72 22.16 -1.80
N THR A 195 14.08 20.90 -1.58
CA THR A 195 15.38 20.35 -1.97
C THR A 195 15.27 18.85 -2.21
N GLY A 196 16.26 18.30 -2.91
CA GLY A 196 16.39 16.86 -3.13
C GLY A 196 16.15 16.40 -4.55
N ILE A 197 16.10 15.08 -4.70
CA ILE A 197 15.93 14.40 -6.00
C ILE A 197 14.65 13.57 -5.95
N GLY A 198 13.80 13.72 -6.96
CA GLY A 198 12.54 12.97 -7.06
C GLY A 198 12.71 11.58 -7.65
N GLY A 199 12.20 10.56 -6.95
CA GLY A 199 12.11 9.17 -7.41
C GLY A 199 10.66 8.72 -7.61
N LYS A 200 10.37 7.99 -8.69
CA LYS A 200 9.03 7.45 -8.95
C LYS A 200 8.80 6.17 -8.13
N GLY A 201 7.75 6.14 -7.33
CA GLY A 201 7.40 5.00 -6.49
C GLY A 201 8.41 4.76 -5.35
N ASN A 202 8.10 3.81 -4.47
CA ASN A 202 9.05 3.37 -3.43
C ASN A 202 10.34 2.80 -4.05
N GLU A 203 10.23 2.10 -5.16
CA GLU A 203 11.38 1.52 -5.88
C GLU A 203 12.33 2.58 -6.42
N GLY A 204 11.80 3.67 -7.01
CA GLY A 204 12.62 4.79 -7.49
C GLY A 204 13.37 5.49 -6.36
N VAL A 205 12.70 5.75 -5.22
CA VAL A 205 13.36 6.33 -4.04
C VAL A 205 14.44 5.40 -3.50
N ALA A 206 14.14 4.10 -3.33
CA ALA A 206 15.13 3.12 -2.89
C ALA A 206 16.35 3.07 -3.84
N GLY A 207 16.07 3.03 -5.15
CA GLY A 207 17.11 3.00 -6.18
C GLY A 207 18.00 4.24 -6.20
N PHE A 208 17.44 5.46 -6.06
CA PHE A 208 18.25 6.68 -5.96
C PHE A 208 19.04 6.73 -4.66
N THR A 209 18.42 6.38 -3.52
CA THR A 209 19.12 6.35 -2.23
C THR A 209 20.32 5.41 -2.27
N SER A 210 20.17 4.20 -2.82
CA SER A 210 21.24 3.20 -2.87
C SER A 210 22.43 3.65 -3.71
N ARG A 211 22.22 4.45 -4.77
CA ARG A 211 23.28 4.90 -5.68
C ARG A 211 23.89 6.26 -5.35
N THR A 212 23.26 7.04 -4.48
CA THR A 212 23.70 8.39 -4.16
C THR A 212 24.36 8.40 -2.79
N LYS A 213 25.68 8.60 -2.73
CA LYS A 213 26.42 8.73 -1.46
C LYS A 213 25.94 9.97 -0.70
N GLY A 214 25.70 9.81 0.60
CA GLY A 214 25.18 10.88 1.46
C GLY A 214 23.65 11.07 1.32
N ALA A 215 22.94 10.20 0.60
CA ALA A 215 21.51 10.30 0.45
C ALA A 215 20.76 9.89 1.73
N ILE A 216 19.60 10.53 1.91
CA ILE A 216 18.51 10.09 2.79
C ILE A 216 17.23 10.01 1.97
N GLY A 217 16.59 8.84 1.96
CA GLY A 217 15.28 8.64 1.34
C GLY A 217 14.26 8.16 2.37
N TYR A 218 13.02 7.97 1.94
CA TYR A 218 11.98 7.30 2.71
C TYR A 218 11.22 6.31 1.83
N VAL A 219 11.06 5.12 2.34
CA VAL A 219 10.38 4.03 1.62
C VAL A 219 9.53 3.21 2.60
N GLU A 220 8.59 2.46 2.07
CA GLU A 220 7.98 1.40 2.88
C GLU A 220 9.04 0.36 3.26
N HIS A 221 8.94 -0.19 4.47
CA HIS A 221 9.97 -0.99 5.13
C HIS A 221 10.42 -2.23 4.33
N ALA A 222 9.53 -2.93 3.63
CA ALA A 222 9.89 -4.07 2.79
C ALA A 222 10.87 -3.67 1.66
N TYR A 223 10.76 -2.44 1.14
CA TYR A 223 11.74 -1.93 0.16
C TYR A 223 13.10 -1.64 0.79
N ALA A 224 13.14 -1.15 2.03
CA ALA A 224 14.39 -0.95 2.74
C ALA A 224 15.15 -2.27 2.92
N ILE A 225 14.45 -3.33 3.33
CA ILE A 225 14.99 -4.67 3.50
C ILE A 225 15.46 -5.23 2.14
N ARG A 226 14.59 -5.23 1.13
CA ARG A 226 14.88 -5.78 -0.20
C ARG A 226 16.09 -5.10 -0.86
N SER A 227 16.20 -3.78 -0.68
CA SER A 227 17.30 -2.98 -1.24
C SER A 227 18.52 -2.90 -0.33
N LYS A 228 18.51 -3.59 0.82
CA LYS A 228 19.59 -3.60 1.82
C LYS A 228 20.03 -2.19 2.26
N LEU A 229 19.09 -1.28 2.38
CA LEU A 229 19.34 0.09 2.81
C LEU A 229 19.42 0.18 4.33
N ALA A 230 20.30 1.04 4.84
CA ALA A 230 20.40 1.32 6.26
C ALA A 230 19.22 2.19 6.72
N SER A 231 18.29 1.61 7.47
CA SER A 231 17.19 2.33 8.08
C SER A 231 17.65 3.12 9.30
N VAL A 232 17.02 4.26 9.53
CA VAL A 232 17.29 5.16 10.66
C VAL A 232 16.47 4.74 11.88
N SER A 233 17.02 4.87 13.10
CA SER A 233 16.23 4.84 14.33
C SER A 233 15.59 6.20 14.56
N LEU A 234 14.27 6.25 14.77
CA LEU A 234 13.55 7.49 15.05
C LEU A 234 13.11 7.56 16.50
N GLN A 235 13.22 8.77 17.08
CA GLN A 235 12.61 9.03 18.37
C GLN A 235 11.08 9.06 18.23
N ASN A 236 10.40 8.24 19.01
CA ASN A 236 8.96 8.17 19.03
C ASN A 236 8.34 9.20 20.00
N ARG A 237 7.02 9.20 20.13
CA ARG A 237 6.27 10.12 20.98
C ARG A 237 6.65 10.03 22.47
N ASP A 238 7.06 8.84 22.91
CA ASP A 238 7.41 8.56 24.30
C ASP A 238 8.91 8.82 24.60
N GLY A 239 9.66 9.36 23.61
CA GLY A 239 11.07 9.72 23.74
C GLY A 239 12.05 8.59 23.44
N GLU A 240 11.59 7.39 23.12
CA GLU A 240 12.43 6.24 22.83
C GLU A 240 12.89 6.21 21.38
N PHE A 241 14.15 5.81 21.14
CA PHE A 241 14.64 5.56 19.80
C PHE A 241 14.27 4.15 19.34
N VAL A 242 13.44 4.05 18.31
CA VAL A 242 12.90 2.80 17.79
C VAL A 242 13.39 2.57 16.36
N THR A 243 13.70 1.32 16.01
CA THR A 243 13.98 0.91 14.62
C THR A 243 12.69 0.46 13.95
N PRO A 244 12.54 0.66 12.62
CA PRO A 244 11.39 0.14 11.90
C PRO A 244 11.40 -1.37 11.94
N SER A 245 10.29 -1.95 12.38
CA SER A 245 10.08 -3.39 12.44
C SER A 245 8.59 -3.69 12.47
N ARG A 246 8.21 -4.89 12.04
CA ARG A 246 6.82 -5.35 12.08
C ARG A 246 6.22 -5.18 13.49
N GLN A 247 6.97 -5.53 14.54
CA GLN A 247 6.51 -5.41 15.92
C GLN A 247 6.24 -3.95 16.31
N ALA A 248 7.10 -3.04 15.88
CA ALA A 248 6.93 -1.62 16.17
C ALA A 248 5.73 -1.01 15.39
N PHE A 249 5.45 -1.50 14.18
CA PHE A 249 4.24 -1.15 13.43
C PHE A 249 2.98 -1.72 14.11
N GLN A 250 3.03 -2.97 14.54
CA GLN A 250 1.93 -3.62 15.27
C GLN A 250 1.58 -2.87 16.55
N SER A 251 2.58 -2.36 17.27
CA SER A 251 2.37 -1.53 18.45
C SER A 251 1.59 -0.25 18.11
N ALA A 252 1.89 0.40 16.98
CA ALA A 252 1.14 1.58 16.53
C ALA A 252 -0.31 1.24 16.14
N VAL A 253 -0.52 0.12 15.44
CA VAL A 253 -1.85 -0.35 15.02
C VAL A 253 -2.74 -0.68 16.22
N ALA A 254 -2.18 -1.29 17.26
CA ALA A 254 -2.88 -1.65 18.49
C ALA A 254 -3.39 -0.42 19.27
N ASN A 255 -2.76 0.75 19.09
CA ASN A 255 -3.16 2.00 19.74
C ASN A 255 -4.18 2.82 18.91
N ALA A 256 -4.55 2.34 17.72
CA ALA A 256 -5.54 3.01 16.87
C ALA A 256 -6.98 2.70 17.33
N ASN A 257 -7.83 3.71 17.39
CA ASN A 257 -9.24 3.55 17.71
C ASN A 257 -10.08 3.44 16.42
N TRP A 258 -10.17 2.23 15.87
CA TRP A 258 -10.91 1.93 14.63
C TRP A 258 -12.42 2.10 14.81
N ALA A 259 -12.96 1.81 16.00
CA ALA A 259 -14.39 1.96 16.29
C ALA A 259 -14.85 3.42 16.21
N ALA A 260 -13.95 4.37 16.47
CA ALA A 260 -14.22 5.81 16.36
C ALA A 260 -13.76 6.41 15.02
N ALA A 261 -13.40 5.60 14.02
CA ALA A 261 -12.89 6.04 12.73
C ALA A 261 -13.97 5.96 11.65
N PRO A 262 -14.72 7.05 11.36
CA PRO A 262 -15.79 7.02 10.37
C PRO A 262 -15.22 6.69 8.99
N ALA A 263 -15.86 5.75 8.28
CA ALA A 263 -15.40 5.22 6.99
C ALA A 263 -13.94 4.76 7.03
N PHE A 264 -13.49 4.20 8.16
CA PHE A 264 -12.11 3.77 8.41
C PHE A 264 -11.06 4.90 8.27
N TYR A 265 -11.43 6.16 8.40
CA TYR A 265 -10.49 7.27 8.33
C TYR A 265 -9.64 7.34 9.62
N ALA A 266 -8.53 6.61 9.63
CA ALA A 266 -7.59 6.59 10.74
C ALA A 266 -6.18 6.89 10.25
N LEU A 267 -5.49 7.79 10.96
CA LEU A 267 -4.09 8.15 10.72
C LEU A 267 -3.25 7.58 11.86
N LEU A 268 -2.29 6.72 11.51
CA LEU A 268 -1.51 5.93 12.46
C LEU A 268 -0.16 6.56 12.83
N ALA A 269 0.18 7.70 12.24
CA ALA A 269 1.42 8.38 12.57
C ALA A 269 1.43 8.93 14.00
N HIS A 270 2.59 8.87 14.65
CA HIS A 270 2.87 9.46 15.94
C HIS A 270 2.00 8.93 17.10
N GLN A 271 1.66 7.61 17.08
CA GLN A 271 0.98 6.95 18.16
C GLN A 271 1.88 6.86 19.42
N SER A 272 1.26 6.82 20.61
CA SER A 272 1.96 6.58 21.87
C SER A 272 2.43 5.14 22.00
N GLY A 273 3.37 4.89 22.89
CA GLY A 273 3.90 3.57 23.21
C GLY A 273 5.42 3.48 23.00
N LYS A 274 6.15 2.99 24.01
CA LYS A 274 7.62 2.97 24.03
C LYS A 274 8.25 2.24 22.84
N GLN A 275 7.57 1.24 22.29
CA GLN A 275 8.06 0.44 21.16
C GLN A 275 7.37 0.80 19.83
N THR A 276 6.58 1.87 19.80
CA THR A 276 5.78 2.25 18.64
C THR A 276 6.62 2.96 17.59
N TRP A 277 6.55 2.48 16.35
CA TRP A 277 7.17 3.16 15.21
C TRP A 277 6.38 4.42 14.84
N PRO A 278 7.01 5.60 14.78
CA PRO A 278 6.28 6.86 14.63
C PRO A 278 5.69 7.10 13.24
N ILE A 279 6.21 6.46 12.19
CA ILE A 279 5.73 6.65 10.80
C ILE A 279 5.03 5.38 10.31
N THR A 280 4.00 4.96 11.06
CA THR A 280 3.15 3.83 10.68
C THR A 280 1.99 4.31 9.83
N GLY A 281 1.62 3.53 8.82
CA GLY A 281 0.52 3.81 7.92
C GLY A 281 -0.29 2.57 7.56
N ALA A 282 -1.45 2.80 6.96
CA ALA A 282 -2.30 1.78 6.36
C ALA A 282 -2.43 2.03 4.87
N THR A 283 -2.54 0.97 4.07
CA THR A 283 -3.08 1.09 2.72
C THR A 283 -4.55 0.75 2.73
N PHE A 284 -5.36 1.58 2.08
CA PHE A 284 -6.81 1.43 1.97
C PHE A 284 -7.17 1.00 0.54
N ALA A 285 -8.04 0.01 0.41
CA ALA A 285 -8.76 -0.23 -0.83
C ALA A 285 -9.91 0.78 -0.93
N LEU A 286 -10.12 1.29 -2.14
CA LEU A 286 -11.20 2.20 -2.53
C LEU A 286 -12.05 1.46 -3.56
N ILE A 287 -13.33 1.27 -3.28
CA ILE A 287 -14.26 0.58 -4.18
C ILE A 287 -15.57 1.34 -4.30
N TYR A 288 -16.31 1.18 -5.38
CA TYR A 288 -17.67 1.71 -5.46
C TYR A 288 -18.62 0.94 -4.57
N LYS A 289 -19.54 1.62 -3.88
CA LYS A 289 -20.67 0.99 -3.17
C LYS A 289 -21.63 0.32 -4.17
N GLN A 290 -21.90 0.97 -5.30
CA GLN A 290 -22.69 0.41 -6.38
C GLN A 290 -21.78 -0.09 -7.51
N GLN A 291 -21.74 -1.39 -7.70
CA GLN A 291 -20.87 -2.10 -8.66
C GLN A 291 -21.57 -2.32 -10.01
N GLN A 292 -20.85 -2.07 -11.09
CA GLN A 292 -21.37 -2.31 -12.45
C GLN A 292 -21.27 -3.79 -12.86
N ARG A 293 -20.22 -4.48 -12.41
CA ARG A 293 -19.91 -5.89 -12.70
C ARG A 293 -19.99 -6.70 -11.42
N ARG A 294 -21.18 -7.28 -11.14
CA ARG A 294 -21.44 -7.98 -9.87
C ARG A 294 -20.48 -9.15 -9.62
N LEU A 295 -20.21 -9.97 -10.64
CA LEU A 295 -19.33 -11.14 -10.49
C LEU A 295 -17.88 -10.71 -10.16
N THR A 296 -17.37 -9.70 -10.85
CA THR A 296 -16.05 -9.13 -10.55
C THR A 296 -15.99 -8.54 -9.14
N ALA A 297 -17.06 -7.87 -8.68
CA ALA A 297 -17.15 -7.35 -7.32
C ALA A 297 -17.13 -8.46 -6.27
N ILE A 298 -17.84 -9.56 -6.51
CA ILE A 298 -17.82 -10.74 -5.64
C ILE A 298 -16.40 -11.30 -5.54
N GLU A 299 -15.71 -11.49 -6.65
CA GLU A 299 -14.34 -12.04 -6.66
C GLU A 299 -13.34 -11.06 -6.01
N MET A 300 -13.50 -9.76 -6.20
CA MET A 300 -12.70 -8.74 -5.53
C MET A 300 -12.86 -8.80 -4.00
N LEU A 301 -14.08 -8.91 -3.49
CA LEU A 301 -14.33 -8.99 -2.04
C LEU A 301 -13.82 -10.31 -1.47
N LYS A 302 -13.97 -11.44 -2.19
CA LYS A 302 -13.39 -12.72 -1.82
C LYS A 302 -11.86 -12.67 -1.75
N PHE A 303 -11.22 -11.96 -2.69
CA PHE A 303 -9.77 -11.74 -2.66
C PHE A 303 -9.35 -11.01 -1.39
N PHE A 304 -10.04 -9.93 -0.99
CA PHE A 304 -9.71 -9.21 0.23
C PHE A 304 -10.01 -10.05 1.49
N ASP A 305 -11.13 -10.78 1.54
CA ASP A 305 -11.40 -11.72 2.64
C ASP A 305 -10.30 -12.78 2.78
N TRP A 306 -9.91 -13.40 1.66
CA TRP A 306 -8.80 -14.35 1.63
C TRP A 306 -7.49 -13.70 2.11
N SER A 307 -7.23 -12.45 1.71
CA SER A 307 -6.02 -11.71 2.11
C SER A 307 -5.94 -11.50 3.62
N TYR A 308 -7.08 -11.26 4.27
CA TYR A 308 -7.15 -11.12 5.74
C TYR A 308 -7.00 -12.45 6.48
N ARG A 309 -7.31 -13.59 5.86
CA ARG A 309 -7.26 -14.92 6.47
C ARG A 309 -5.99 -15.68 6.04
N ALA A 310 -6.05 -16.35 4.92
CA ALA A 310 -4.92 -17.15 4.42
C ALA A 310 -3.73 -16.29 3.99
N GLY A 311 -3.99 -15.10 3.43
CA GLY A 311 -2.98 -14.13 3.02
C GLY A 311 -2.24 -13.43 4.17
N ALA A 312 -2.78 -13.49 5.41
CA ALA A 312 -2.19 -12.83 6.57
C ALA A 312 -0.74 -13.28 6.84
N LYS A 313 -0.45 -14.57 6.68
CA LYS A 313 0.90 -15.12 6.84
C LYS A 313 1.88 -14.54 5.82
N LEU A 314 1.45 -14.36 4.58
CA LEU A 314 2.29 -13.76 3.52
C LEU A 314 2.61 -12.29 3.80
N ALA A 315 1.66 -11.55 4.38
CA ALA A 315 1.91 -10.17 4.83
C ALA A 315 2.95 -10.15 5.97
N ASP A 316 2.83 -11.04 6.94
CA ASP A 316 3.77 -11.18 8.05
C ASP A 316 5.19 -11.51 7.58
N GLU A 317 5.35 -12.44 6.65
CA GLU A 317 6.63 -12.81 6.03
C GLU A 317 7.29 -11.64 5.29
N LEU A 318 6.50 -10.75 4.70
CA LEU A 318 6.96 -9.53 4.03
C LEU A 318 7.09 -8.32 4.98
N GLN A 319 7.01 -8.52 6.29
CA GLN A 319 7.16 -7.50 7.33
C GLN A 319 6.02 -6.47 7.38
N TYR A 320 4.87 -6.78 6.80
CA TYR A 320 3.64 -6.02 7.03
C TYR A 320 2.91 -6.52 8.28
N VAL A 321 2.03 -5.70 8.81
CA VAL A 321 1.13 -6.10 9.90
C VAL A 321 -0.22 -6.50 9.30
N PRO A 322 -0.64 -7.76 9.47
CA PRO A 322 -1.95 -8.23 9.05
C PRO A 322 -3.09 -7.49 9.76
N MET A 323 -4.28 -7.52 9.16
CA MET A 323 -5.46 -6.87 9.72
C MET A 323 -5.90 -7.55 11.02
N PRO A 324 -6.14 -6.79 12.14
CA PRO A 324 -6.71 -7.32 13.36
C PRO A 324 -8.11 -7.90 13.12
N LYS A 325 -8.45 -8.98 13.84
CA LYS A 325 -9.71 -9.72 13.61
C LYS A 325 -10.97 -8.87 13.83
N ASP A 326 -10.97 -8.02 14.82
CA ASP A 326 -12.05 -7.06 15.11
C ASP A 326 -12.24 -6.06 13.97
N VAL A 327 -11.14 -5.56 13.39
CA VAL A 327 -11.19 -4.66 12.23
C VAL A 327 -11.69 -5.41 10.99
N VAL A 328 -11.30 -6.68 10.78
CA VAL A 328 -11.83 -7.52 9.69
C VAL A 328 -13.34 -7.65 9.80
N GLN A 329 -13.89 -7.92 10.99
CA GLN A 329 -15.33 -8.01 11.22
C GLN A 329 -16.05 -6.69 10.89
N MET A 330 -15.45 -5.55 11.25
CA MET A 330 -16.00 -4.23 10.89
C MET A 330 -16.01 -4.02 9.37
N ILE A 331 -14.96 -4.46 8.68
CA ILE A 331 -14.83 -4.35 7.21
C ILE A 331 -15.88 -5.22 6.52
N GLU A 332 -16.01 -6.50 6.93
CA GLU A 332 -16.99 -7.44 6.39
C GLU A 332 -18.43 -6.92 6.58
N SER A 333 -18.73 -6.36 7.76
CA SER A 333 -20.02 -5.72 8.03
C SER A 333 -20.27 -4.51 7.12
N ALA A 334 -19.24 -3.71 6.83
CA ALA A 334 -19.37 -2.57 5.91
C ALA A 334 -19.56 -3.02 4.45
N TRP A 335 -19.07 -4.19 4.05
CA TRP A 335 -19.28 -4.73 2.70
C TRP A 335 -20.75 -5.09 2.40
N ALA A 336 -21.61 -5.17 3.40
CA ALA A 336 -23.07 -5.30 3.19
C ALA A 336 -23.64 -4.11 2.39
N GLU A 337 -22.97 -2.95 2.38
CA GLU A 337 -23.36 -1.79 1.56
C GLU A 337 -22.96 -1.92 0.08
N VAL A 338 -22.18 -2.95 -0.30
CA VAL A 338 -21.73 -3.15 -1.67
C VAL A 338 -22.79 -3.93 -2.45
N THR A 339 -23.42 -3.25 -3.41
CA THR A 339 -24.52 -3.81 -4.21
C THR A 339 -24.27 -3.67 -5.71
N ASP A 340 -24.97 -4.44 -6.52
CA ASP A 340 -25.06 -4.20 -7.96
C ASP A 340 -26.09 -3.08 -8.30
N ALA A 341 -26.28 -2.82 -9.58
CA ALA A 341 -27.22 -1.81 -10.06
C ALA A 341 -28.69 -2.15 -9.75
N ARG A 342 -29.00 -3.39 -9.36
CA ARG A 342 -30.34 -3.87 -8.97
C ARG A 342 -30.51 -3.89 -7.44
N GLY A 343 -29.52 -3.42 -6.68
CA GLY A 343 -29.51 -3.49 -5.22
C GLY A 343 -29.21 -4.87 -4.64
N GLN A 344 -28.75 -5.84 -5.48
CA GLN A 344 -28.37 -7.16 -5.00
C GLN A 344 -27.01 -7.08 -4.31
N PRO A 345 -26.84 -7.62 -3.08
CA PRO A 345 -25.55 -7.62 -2.40
C PRO A 345 -24.46 -8.31 -3.22
N ALA A 346 -23.27 -7.73 -3.25
CA ALA A 346 -22.06 -8.36 -3.80
C ALA A 346 -21.33 -9.20 -2.76
N TRP A 347 -21.59 -8.96 -1.47
CA TRP A 347 -21.02 -9.73 -0.37
C TRP A 347 -22.11 -10.53 0.34
N MET A 348 -21.86 -11.81 0.53
CA MET A 348 -22.62 -12.67 1.43
C MET A 348 -21.60 -13.30 2.37
N GLU A 349 -21.79 -13.11 3.67
CA GLU A 349 -20.95 -13.76 4.66
C GLU A 349 -20.84 -15.27 4.34
N PRO A 350 -19.62 -15.84 4.37
CA PRO A 350 -19.49 -17.29 4.28
C PRO A 350 -20.35 -17.92 5.38
N THR A 351 -21.33 -18.71 4.99
CA THR A 351 -22.14 -19.47 5.95
C THR A 351 -21.17 -20.30 6.79
N THR A 352 -20.99 -19.94 8.06
CA THR A 352 -20.19 -20.76 8.98
C THR A 352 -20.87 -22.10 9.05
N ALA A 353 -20.37 -23.08 8.30
CA ALA A 353 -20.74 -24.46 8.54
C ALA A 353 -20.37 -24.76 9.99
N LYS A 354 -21.39 -24.90 10.83
CA LYS A 354 -21.24 -25.42 12.20
C LYS A 354 -20.70 -26.85 12.04
N HIS A 355 -19.41 -27.03 12.30
CA HIS A 355 -18.80 -28.33 12.56
C HIS A 355 -18.52 -28.48 14.04
#